data_fb267f8cff2648566437a5b8aa83c656
#
_entry.id   fb267f8cff2648566437a5b8aa83c656
#
_cell.length_a   1.000
_cell.length_b   1.000
_cell.length_c   1.000
_cell.angle_alpha   90.00
_cell.angle_beta   90.00
_cell.angle_gamma   90.00
#
_symmetry.space_group_name_H-M   'P 1'
#
loop_
_entity.id
_entity.type
_entity.pdbx_description
1 polymer ?
#
loop_
_entity_poly.entity_id
_entity_poly.type
_entity_poly.pdbx_seq_one_letter_code
_entity_poly.pdbx_strand_id
1 'polypeptide(L)'
;VDGKELLPGALLYLGKGYAQVALVTTEESQIIVIGGEPFAEDIMMYWNFVGRNKAEIQEYIRLWHDTDYFGVVEGYDGEPIRSPELK
;
A
#
# COMPACT_ATOMS: atom_id res chain seq x y z
N VAL A 1 -4.41 -2.75 -23.11
CA VAL A 1 -3.07 -2.25 -22.77
C VAL A 1 -2.03 -3.09 -23.49
N ASP A 2 -1.27 -2.51 -24.38
CA ASP A 2 -0.28 -3.22 -25.20
C ASP A 2 -0.82 -4.53 -25.80
N GLY A 3 -2.04 -4.49 -26.33
CA GLY A 3 -2.71 -5.64 -26.92
C GLY A 3 -3.39 -6.60 -25.94
N LYS A 4 -3.29 -6.36 -24.62
CA LYS A 4 -4.01 -7.13 -23.61
C LYS A 4 -5.26 -6.40 -23.16
N GLU A 5 -6.37 -7.14 -23.09
CA GLU A 5 -7.60 -6.59 -22.57
C GLU A 5 -7.50 -6.40 -21.04
N LEU A 6 -7.89 -5.22 -20.56
CA LEU A 6 -8.03 -4.92 -19.15
C LEU A 6 -9.48 -4.58 -18.86
N LEU A 7 -10.15 -5.43 -18.09
CA LEU A 7 -11.55 -5.26 -17.74
C LEU A 7 -11.73 -4.24 -16.60
N PRO A 8 -12.92 -3.60 -16.50
CA PRO A 8 -13.23 -2.74 -15.37
C PRO A 8 -13.03 -3.45 -14.02
N GLY A 9 -12.43 -2.74 -13.06
CA GLY A 9 -12.13 -3.29 -11.74
C GLY A 9 -10.88 -4.15 -11.67
N ALA A 10 -10.16 -4.32 -12.78
CA ALA A 10 -8.90 -5.07 -12.82
C ALA A 10 -7.69 -4.15 -12.71
N LEU A 11 -6.61 -4.68 -12.16
CA LEU A 11 -5.30 -4.03 -12.08
C LEU A 11 -4.31 -4.79 -12.98
N LEU A 12 -3.60 -4.05 -13.83
CA LEU A 12 -2.50 -4.61 -14.62
C LEU A 12 -1.16 -4.14 -14.05
N TYR A 13 -0.34 -5.08 -13.62
CA TYR A 13 1.03 -4.82 -13.21
C TYR A 13 1.96 -4.88 -14.42
N LEU A 14 2.63 -3.78 -14.71
CA LEU A 14 3.50 -3.65 -15.89
C LEU A 14 4.97 -4.00 -15.61
N GLY A 15 5.42 -3.91 -14.36
CA GLY A 15 6.81 -4.15 -14.02
C GLY A 15 7.74 -3.00 -14.40
N LYS A 16 9.00 -3.33 -14.58
CA LYS A 16 10.06 -2.37 -14.93
C LYS A 16 10.32 -2.33 -16.44
N GLY A 17 10.97 -1.26 -16.89
CA GLY A 17 11.57 -1.19 -18.23
C GLY A 17 10.67 -0.68 -19.33
N TYR A 18 9.49 -0.21 -19.00
CA TYR A 18 8.57 0.38 -19.99
C TYR A 18 8.82 1.88 -20.11
N ALA A 19 9.29 2.32 -21.26
CA ALA A 19 9.43 3.75 -21.57
C ALA A 19 8.08 4.37 -21.95
N GLN A 20 7.17 3.56 -22.48
CA GLN A 20 5.84 3.97 -22.88
C GLN A 20 4.88 2.77 -22.82
N VAL A 21 3.61 3.06 -22.68
CA VAL A 21 2.54 2.07 -22.66
C VAL A 21 1.43 2.55 -23.59
N ALA A 22 0.99 1.68 -24.49
CA ALA A 22 -0.12 1.98 -25.39
C ALA A 22 -1.45 1.61 -24.76
N LEU A 23 -2.34 2.57 -24.64
CA LEU A 23 -3.70 2.38 -24.12
C LEU A 23 -4.70 2.66 -25.25
N VAL A 24 -5.62 1.74 -25.45
CA VAL A 24 -6.73 1.91 -26.39
C VAL A 24 -8.03 1.57 -25.65
N THR A 25 -8.99 2.47 -25.69
CA THR A 25 -10.31 2.24 -25.11
C THR A 25 -11.34 2.11 -26.22
N THR A 26 -12.32 1.24 -26.03
CA THR A 26 -13.43 1.05 -26.96
C THR A 26 -14.65 1.90 -26.63
N GLU A 27 -14.67 2.49 -25.45
CA GLU A 27 -15.71 3.38 -24.96
C GLU A 27 -15.11 4.40 -24.00
N GLU A 28 -15.88 5.39 -23.57
CA GLU A 28 -15.45 6.34 -22.56
C GLU A 28 -15.05 5.61 -21.29
N SER A 29 -13.82 5.84 -20.82
CA SER A 29 -13.21 5.09 -19.73
C SER A 29 -12.46 5.99 -18.78
N GLN A 30 -12.45 5.63 -17.50
CA GLN A 30 -11.63 6.25 -16.48
C GLN A 30 -10.53 5.30 -16.07
N ILE A 31 -9.28 5.75 -16.16
CA ILE A 31 -8.09 4.93 -15.90
C ILE A 31 -7.23 5.63 -14.87
N ILE A 32 -6.71 4.88 -13.92
CA ILE A 32 -5.72 5.36 -12.96
C ILE A 32 -4.40 4.68 -13.27
N VAL A 33 -3.35 5.48 -13.44
CA VAL A 33 -1.97 4.98 -13.61
C VAL A 33 -1.19 5.37 -12.36
N ILE A 34 -0.61 4.37 -11.70
CA ILE A 34 0.21 4.58 -10.51
C ILE A 34 1.58 3.98 -10.73
N GLY A 35 2.59 4.66 -10.22
CA GLY A 35 3.96 4.20 -10.33
C GLY A 35 4.95 5.27 -9.90
N GLY A 36 6.22 4.96 -10.06
CA GLY A 36 7.29 5.89 -9.72
C GLY A 36 8.62 5.18 -9.57
N GLU A 37 9.63 5.92 -9.17
CA GLU A 37 10.93 5.37 -8.83
C GLU A 37 10.80 4.46 -7.61
N PRO A 38 11.31 3.23 -7.66
CA PRO A 38 11.25 2.33 -6.51
C PRO A 38 12.13 2.83 -5.37
N PHE A 39 11.76 2.50 -4.15
CA PHE A 39 12.62 2.76 -2.99
C PHE A 39 13.92 1.96 -3.10
N ALA A 40 15.02 2.57 -2.63
CA ALA A 40 16.32 1.91 -2.57
C ALA A 40 16.39 0.80 -1.52
N GLU A 41 15.46 0.80 -0.57
CA GLU A 41 15.39 -0.14 0.55
C GLU A 41 14.24 -1.12 0.35
N ASP A 42 14.37 -2.31 0.90
CA ASP A 42 13.26 -3.26 0.98
C ASP A 42 12.15 -2.68 1.87
N ILE A 43 10.93 -2.86 1.42
CA ILE A 43 9.75 -2.38 2.15
C ILE A 43 8.98 -3.58 2.67
N MET A 44 8.78 -3.60 3.98
CA MET A 44 7.94 -4.58 4.66
C MET A 44 6.63 -3.92 5.09
N MET A 45 5.52 -4.53 4.74
CA MET A 45 4.20 -4.09 5.16
C MET A 45 3.58 -5.16 6.05
N TYR A 46 3.04 -4.74 7.15
CA TYR A 46 2.33 -5.63 8.05
C TYR A 46 1.16 -4.87 8.72
N TRP A 47 -0.04 -5.38 8.53
CA TRP A 47 -1.27 -4.72 8.93
C TRP A 47 -1.32 -3.29 8.34
N ASN A 48 -1.31 -2.23 9.16
CA ASN A 48 -1.25 -0.83 8.69
C ASN A 48 0.14 -0.20 8.89
N PHE A 49 1.14 -1.00 9.20
CA PHE A 49 2.52 -0.52 9.35
C PHE A 49 3.34 -0.73 8.10
N VAL A 50 4.21 0.21 7.83
CA VAL A 50 5.21 0.16 6.76
C VAL A 50 6.57 0.38 7.39
N GLY A 51 7.48 -0.55 7.18
CA GLY A 51 8.83 -0.50 7.71
C GLY A 51 9.84 -1.11 6.75
N ARG A 52 11.10 -1.16 7.16
CA ARG A 52 12.20 -1.71 6.36
C ARG A 52 12.53 -3.15 6.74
N ASN A 53 12.18 -3.55 7.94
CA ASN A 53 12.50 -4.87 8.47
C ASN A 53 11.52 -5.27 9.58
N LYS A 54 11.63 -6.53 9.99
CA LYS A 54 10.77 -7.09 11.03
C LYS A 54 10.93 -6.38 12.38
N ALA A 55 12.13 -5.95 12.74
CA ALA A 55 12.38 -5.27 14.01
C ALA A 55 11.66 -3.91 14.09
N GLU A 56 11.65 -3.16 13.00
CA GLU A 56 10.86 -1.92 12.93
C GLU A 56 9.37 -2.17 13.09
N ILE A 57 8.83 -3.19 12.44
CA ILE A 57 7.41 -3.55 12.57
C ILE A 57 7.08 -3.96 14.02
N GLN A 58 7.93 -4.73 14.66
CA GLN A 58 7.74 -5.11 16.07
C GLN A 58 7.73 -3.88 17.00
N GLU A 59 8.62 -2.93 16.73
CA GLU A 59 8.63 -1.67 17.50
C GLU A 59 7.36 -0.84 17.26
N TYR A 60 6.86 -0.78 16.01
CA TYR A 60 5.60 -0.08 15.72
C TYR A 60 4.41 -0.73 16.41
N ILE A 61 4.37 -2.06 16.47
CA ILE A 61 3.34 -2.80 17.22
C ILE A 61 3.38 -2.43 18.70
N ARG A 62 4.59 -2.39 19.29
CA ARG A 62 4.77 -1.98 20.68
C ARG A 62 4.30 -0.54 20.92
N LEU A 63 4.75 0.38 20.07
CA LEU A 63 4.34 1.79 20.16
C LEU A 63 2.83 1.98 20.02
N TRP A 64 2.20 1.17 19.16
CA TRP A 64 0.74 1.20 18.97
C TRP A 64 -0.03 0.76 20.20
N HIS A 65 0.42 -0.30 20.87
CA HIS A 65 -0.28 -0.86 22.01
C HIS A 65 0.03 -0.16 23.33
N ASP A 66 1.28 0.26 23.52
CA ASP A 66 1.77 0.67 24.83
C ASP A 66 1.92 2.19 24.98
N THR A 67 1.77 2.94 23.91
CA THR A 67 1.97 4.39 23.91
C THR A 67 0.91 5.10 23.05
N ASP A 68 0.94 6.42 23.07
CA ASP A 68 0.17 7.29 22.19
C ASP A 68 0.98 7.85 21.01
N TYR A 69 2.10 7.20 20.68
CA TYR A 69 3.03 7.64 19.63
C TYR A 69 2.33 7.96 18.30
N PHE A 70 1.35 7.16 17.90
CA PHE A 70 0.59 7.37 16.67
C PHE A 70 -0.61 8.32 16.84
N GLY A 71 -0.75 8.90 18.03
CA GLY A 71 -1.83 9.83 18.33
C GLY A 71 -3.11 9.14 18.82
N VAL A 72 -4.09 9.98 19.10
CA VAL A 72 -5.41 9.56 19.56
C VAL A 72 -6.46 10.11 18.61
N VAL A 73 -7.48 9.33 18.31
CA VAL A 73 -8.59 9.77 17.48
C VAL A 73 -9.52 10.65 18.30
N GLU A 74 -9.59 11.95 17.95
CA GLU A 74 -10.50 12.87 18.62
C GLU A 74 -11.96 12.52 18.32
N GLY A 75 -12.79 12.59 19.36
CA GLY A 75 -14.23 12.31 19.23
C GLY A 75 -14.60 10.83 19.18
N TYR A 76 -13.65 9.94 19.41
CA TYR A 76 -13.90 8.50 19.49
C TYR A 76 -13.62 7.97 20.91
N ASP A 77 -14.65 7.46 21.56
CA ASP A 77 -14.57 6.97 22.95
C ASP A 77 -14.34 5.46 23.06
N GLY A 78 -14.23 4.75 21.93
CA GLY A 78 -14.02 3.31 21.90
C GLY A 78 -12.56 2.91 22.11
N GLU A 79 -12.36 1.62 22.34
CA GLU A 79 -11.02 1.05 22.45
C GLU A 79 -10.31 1.07 21.08
N PRO A 80 -9.00 1.37 21.04
CA PRO A 80 -8.22 1.27 19.82
C PRO A 80 -8.24 -0.15 19.25
N ILE A 81 -8.23 -0.24 17.93
CA ILE A 81 -8.09 -1.54 17.25
C ILE A 81 -6.71 -2.11 17.58
N ARG A 82 -6.67 -3.35 18.03
CA ARG A 82 -5.40 -4.04 18.28
C ARG A 82 -4.82 -4.59 16.99
N SER A 83 -3.52 -4.42 16.80
CA SER A 83 -2.83 -5.06 15.69
C SER A 83 -2.72 -6.56 15.94
N PRO A 84 -2.71 -7.39 14.88
CA PRO A 84 -2.36 -8.80 15.03
C PRO A 84 -0.89 -8.95 15.47
N GLU A 85 -0.57 -10.08 16.07
CA GLU A 85 0.80 -10.43 16.42
C GLU A 85 1.62 -10.74 15.16
N LEU A 86 2.84 -10.25 15.13
CA LEU A 86 3.76 -10.54 14.03
C LEU A 86 4.30 -11.97 14.17
N LYS A 87 4.00 -12.78 13.20
CA LYS A 87 4.45 -14.18 13.14
C LYS A 87 5.84 -14.34 12.50
#